data_a31690b8896301ef09cd74b1b98b7c25
#
_entry.id   a31690b8896301ef09cd74b1b98b7c25
#
_cell.length_a   1.000
_cell.length_b   1.000
_cell.length_c   1.000
_cell.angle_alpha   90.00
_cell.angle_beta   90.00
_cell.angle_gamma   90.00
#
_symmetry.space_group_name_H-M   'P 1'
#
loop_
_entity.id
_entity.type
_entity.pdbx_description
1 polymer ?
#
loop_
_entity_poly.entity_id
_entity_poly.type
_entity_poly.pdbx_seq_one_letter_code
_entity_poly.pdbx_strand_id
1 'polypeptide(L)'
;MGETEARDGVSEQPVNLGSATSPDGVLVDQGGRVLGPRALGTRQKLLDATRDRLDSHSLREIRVIDVARAVDASPATFYQYFKDIEEAVLALAEAASSEMPVVAELLEQPWLGNAGLGCARKLVSAFIDHWDHHHAVLRVRNLVSDEGDARFRAVRGRAMSPVLLGLARQIEASQAAGRISQNEGPRAAAAATGAILERMGAYHRDLSQGGVAQEQLIETSARILFRSVTGES
;
A
#
# COMPACT_ATOMS: atom_id res chain seq x y z
N MET A 1 35.90 -12.83 34.82
CA MET A 1 36.13 -12.80 33.35
C MET A 1 34.79 -12.47 32.73
N GLY A 2 34.60 -11.20 32.44
CA GLY A 2 33.33 -10.66 31.93
C GLY A 2 33.36 -10.66 30.41
N GLU A 3 32.35 -11.21 29.80
CA GLU A 3 32.05 -11.01 28.39
C GLU A 3 31.02 -9.90 28.27
N THR A 4 31.47 -8.80 27.68
CA THR A 4 30.66 -7.64 27.34
C THR A 4 30.02 -7.91 25.99
N GLU A 5 28.72 -8.20 25.98
CA GLU A 5 27.94 -8.20 24.75
C GLU A 5 27.79 -6.77 24.23
N ALA A 6 28.42 -6.51 23.09
CA ALA A 6 28.23 -5.29 22.32
C ALA A 6 26.82 -5.33 21.67
N ARG A 7 25.95 -4.46 22.15
CA ARG A 7 24.69 -4.13 21.45
C ARG A 7 25.04 -3.24 20.25
N ASP A 8 25.06 -3.81 19.05
CA ASP A 8 25.06 -3.07 17.81
C ASP A 8 23.76 -2.24 17.72
N GLY A 9 23.90 -0.97 18.04
CA GLY A 9 22.85 0.02 17.77
C GLY A 9 22.79 0.29 16.28
N VAL A 10 21.86 -0.37 15.59
CA VAL A 10 21.47 0.03 14.24
C VAL A 10 20.81 1.40 14.36
N SER A 11 21.56 2.45 14.03
CA SER A 11 21.00 3.78 13.86
C SER A 11 20.10 3.75 12.64
N GLU A 12 18.79 3.70 12.84
CA GLU A 12 17.81 3.95 11.82
C GLU A 12 17.97 5.40 11.33
N GLN A 13 18.73 5.59 10.27
CA GLN A 13 18.70 6.85 9.54
C GLN A 13 17.27 6.99 8.97
N PRO A 14 16.63 8.16 9.09
CA PRO A 14 15.33 8.39 8.50
C PRO A 14 15.43 8.17 6.98
N VAL A 15 14.74 7.17 6.47
CA VAL A 15 14.64 6.91 5.02
C VAL A 15 14.03 8.15 4.40
N ASN A 16 14.80 8.86 3.58
CA ASN A 16 14.32 10.03 2.85
C ASN A 16 13.24 9.56 1.86
N LEU A 17 12.00 9.73 2.24
CA LEU A 17 10.81 9.32 1.50
C LEU A 17 10.61 10.32 0.37
N GLY A 18 10.79 9.88 -0.84
CA GLY A 18 10.88 10.56 -2.13
C GLY A 18 9.87 11.61 -2.55
N SER A 19 8.96 12.05 -1.71
CA SER A 19 8.27 13.33 -1.88
C SER A 19 9.06 14.39 -1.14
N ALA A 20 9.52 15.42 -1.85
CA ALA A 20 10.19 16.54 -1.23
C ALA A 20 9.17 17.26 -0.30
N THR A 21 9.08 16.80 0.94
CA THR A 21 8.34 17.46 2.01
C THR A 21 9.33 18.13 2.96
N SER A 22 8.99 19.36 3.37
CA SER A 22 9.70 20.03 4.46
C SER A 22 9.53 19.25 5.77
N PRO A 23 10.35 19.51 6.82
CA PRO A 23 10.16 18.92 8.14
C PRO A 23 8.75 19.10 8.71
N ASP A 24 8.04 20.14 8.29
CA ASP A 24 6.66 20.46 8.71
C ASP A 24 5.59 19.76 7.85
N GLY A 25 5.97 18.84 6.96
CA GLY A 25 5.03 18.08 6.10
C GLY A 25 4.49 18.86 4.89
N VAL A 26 5.04 20.04 4.58
CA VAL A 26 4.62 20.86 3.44
C VAL A 26 5.39 20.43 2.18
N LEU A 27 4.68 20.32 1.04
CA LEU A 27 5.29 19.97 -0.24
C LEU A 27 6.23 21.09 -0.72
N VAL A 28 7.44 20.70 -1.09
CA VAL A 28 8.48 21.59 -1.64
C VAL A 28 8.94 21.10 -3.01
N ASP A 29 9.56 21.99 -3.80
CA ASP A 29 10.24 21.61 -5.03
C ASP A 29 11.63 21.00 -4.74
N GLN A 30 12.35 20.55 -5.79
CA GLN A 30 13.69 19.98 -5.65
C GLN A 30 14.73 20.96 -5.09
N GLY A 31 14.43 22.26 -5.11
CA GLY A 31 15.24 23.32 -4.49
C GLY A 31 14.84 23.63 -3.03
N GLY A 32 13.88 22.91 -2.46
CA GLY A 32 13.38 23.14 -1.09
C GLY A 32 12.39 24.28 -0.94
N ARG A 33 11.90 24.86 -2.05
CA ARG A 33 10.93 25.95 -2.02
C ARG A 33 9.52 25.42 -1.87
N VAL A 34 8.72 25.97 -0.94
CA VAL A 34 7.32 25.63 -0.72
C VAL A 34 6.49 25.86 -1.99
N LEU A 35 5.70 24.85 -2.35
CA LEU A 35 4.85 24.90 -3.54
C LEU A 35 3.59 25.72 -3.29
N GLY A 36 3.42 26.79 -4.08
CA GLY A 36 2.17 27.55 -4.12
C GLY A 36 1.08 26.83 -4.96
N PRO A 37 -0.18 27.32 -4.96
CA PRO A 37 -1.31 26.64 -5.60
C PRO A 37 -1.10 26.29 -7.08
N ARG A 38 -0.49 27.19 -7.86
CA ARG A 38 -0.18 26.96 -9.28
C ARG A 38 0.85 25.84 -9.45
N ALA A 39 1.88 25.80 -8.61
CA ALA A 39 2.93 24.79 -8.64
C ALA A 39 2.37 23.41 -8.22
N LEU A 40 1.52 23.37 -7.21
CA LEU A 40 0.79 22.15 -6.82
C LEU A 40 -0.07 21.60 -7.97
N GLY A 41 -0.79 22.48 -8.69
CA GLY A 41 -1.56 22.08 -9.87
C GLY A 41 -0.67 21.52 -11.00
N THR A 42 0.48 22.11 -11.25
CA THR A 42 1.43 21.59 -12.26
C THR A 42 2.01 20.24 -11.83
N ARG A 43 2.41 20.12 -10.56
CA ARG A 43 2.90 18.85 -9.98
C ARG A 43 1.85 17.74 -10.10
N GLN A 44 0.59 18.04 -9.80
CA GLN A 44 -0.50 17.07 -9.93
C GLN A 44 -0.70 16.61 -11.38
N LYS A 45 -0.71 17.52 -12.34
CA LYS A 45 -0.80 17.16 -13.76
C LYS A 45 0.33 16.23 -14.21
N LEU A 46 1.56 16.46 -13.74
CA LEU A 46 2.70 15.57 -14.03
C LEU A 46 2.53 14.20 -13.40
N LEU A 47 1.98 14.11 -12.18
CA LEU A 47 1.65 12.84 -11.52
C LEU A 47 0.56 12.09 -12.30
N ASP A 48 -0.51 12.77 -12.72
CA ASP A 48 -1.60 12.17 -13.50
C ASP A 48 -1.07 11.63 -14.83
N ALA A 49 -0.26 12.42 -15.55
CA ALA A 49 0.36 11.96 -16.80
C ALA A 49 1.34 10.78 -16.58
N THR A 50 2.04 10.74 -15.45
CA THR A 50 2.91 9.60 -15.10
C THR A 50 2.05 8.35 -14.85
N ARG A 51 0.95 8.46 -14.09
CA ARG A 51 0.01 7.36 -13.84
C ARG A 51 -0.57 6.81 -15.14
N ASP A 52 -1.06 7.69 -16.02
CA ASP A 52 -1.65 7.29 -17.30
C ASP A 52 -0.66 6.55 -18.22
N ARG A 53 0.64 6.89 -18.13
CA ARG A 53 1.69 6.15 -18.84
C ARG A 53 1.93 4.76 -18.25
N LEU A 54 1.83 4.61 -16.93
CA LEU A 54 2.01 3.31 -16.26
C LEU A 54 0.95 2.28 -16.63
N ASP A 55 -0.22 2.69 -17.11
CA ASP A 55 -1.28 1.79 -17.55
C ASP A 55 -0.87 0.97 -18.79
N SER A 56 -0.02 1.54 -19.64
CA SER A 56 0.36 0.95 -20.93
C SER A 56 1.85 0.68 -21.12
N HIS A 57 2.71 1.17 -20.21
CA HIS A 57 4.17 1.05 -20.32
C HIS A 57 4.76 0.52 -19.01
N SER A 58 5.88 -0.17 -19.11
CA SER A 58 6.71 -0.48 -17.94
C SER A 58 7.41 0.79 -17.44
N LEU A 59 7.80 0.80 -16.14
CA LEU A 59 8.51 1.93 -15.54
C LEU A 59 9.75 2.35 -16.35
N ARG A 60 10.48 1.37 -16.91
CA ARG A 60 11.72 1.59 -17.68
C ARG A 60 11.50 2.23 -19.06
N GLU A 61 10.30 2.14 -19.60
CA GLU A 61 9.93 2.70 -20.90
C GLU A 61 9.44 4.14 -20.81
N ILE A 62 9.03 4.60 -19.62
CA ILE A 62 8.51 5.94 -19.42
C ILE A 62 9.67 6.95 -19.39
N ARG A 63 9.60 7.96 -20.27
CA ARG A 63 10.59 9.03 -20.35
C ARG A 63 9.99 10.35 -19.86
N VAL A 64 10.81 11.15 -19.15
CA VAL A 64 10.43 12.47 -18.64
C VAL A 64 9.86 13.37 -19.74
N ILE A 65 10.47 13.34 -20.95
CA ILE A 65 10.01 14.15 -22.08
C ILE A 65 8.57 13.82 -22.50
N ASP A 66 8.17 12.54 -22.42
CA ASP A 66 6.84 12.11 -22.84
C ASP A 66 5.78 12.49 -21.78
N VAL A 67 6.14 12.44 -20.50
CA VAL A 67 5.29 12.90 -19.39
C VAL A 67 5.10 14.41 -19.44
N ALA A 68 6.20 15.16 -19.56
CA ALA A 68 6.16 16.63 -19.63
C ALA A 68 5.33 17.11 -20.83
N ARG A 69 5.53 16.53 -22.02
CA ARG A 69 4.78 16.86 -23.24
C ARG A 69 3.27 16.61 -23.07
N ALA A 70 2.87 15.57 -22.35
CA ALA A 70 1.46 15.24 -22.13
C ALA A 70 0.69 16.34 -21.37
N VAL A 71 1.40 17.24 -20.68
CA VAL A 71 0.81 18.34 -19.89
C VAL A 71 1.28 19.73 -20.36
N ASP A 72 1.77 19.83 -21.59
CA ASP A 72 2.29 21.06 -22.20
C ASP A 72 3.41 21.71 -21.35
N ALA A 73 4.24 20.90 -20.69
CA ALA A 73 5.36 21.34 -19.89
C ALA A 73 6.71 20.96 -20.53
N SER A 74 7.77 21.62 -20.10
CA SER A 74 9.14 21.25 -20.47
C SER A 74 9.70 20.15 -19.56
N PRO A 75 10.68 19.36 -20.00
CA PRO A 75 11.43 18.46 -19.11
C PRO A 75 12.04 19.19 -17.90
N ALA A 76 12.50 20.44 -18.07
CA ALA A 76 13.00 21.25 -16.98
C ALA A 76 11.93 21.51 -15.91
N THR A 77 10.66 21.69 -16.31
CA THR A 77 9.52 21.81 -15.39
C THR A 77 9.30 20.51 -14.60
N PHE A 78 9.43 19.34 -15.22
CA PHE A 78 9.35 18.06 -14.51
C PHE A 78 10.45 17.98 -13.43
N TYR A 79 11.69 18.30 -13.78
CA TYR A 79 12.83 18.25 -12.85
C TYR A 79 12.76 19.28 -11.71
N GLN A 80 11.89 20.26 -11.77
CA GLN A 80 11.61 21.12 -10.62
C GLN A 80 10.87 20.36 -9.50
N TYR A 81 10.05 19.35 -9.83
CA TYR A 81 9.22 18.62 -8.89
C TYR A 81 9.72 17.23 -8.55
N PHE A 82 10.34 16.55 -9.51
CA PHE A 82 10.78 15.16 -9.38
C PHE A 82 12.16 14.98 -9.99
N LYS A 83 13.03 14.27 -9.29
CA LYS A 83 14.37 13.94 -9.77
C LYS A 83 14.32 13.04 -11.01
N ASP A 84 13.39 12.10 -11.03
CA ASP A 84 13.20 11.10 -12.07
C ASP A 84 11.76 10.56 -12.06
N ILE A 85 11.46 9.64 -12.97
CA ILE A 85 10.15 8.98 -13.04
C ILE A 85 9.87 8.12 -11.79
N GLU A 86 10.89 7.49 -11.22
CA GLU A 86 10.72 6.68 -10.01
C GLU A 86 10.24 7.52 -8.83
N GLU A 87 10.76 8.74 -8.66
CA GLU A 87 10.30 9.64 -7.61
C GLU A 87 8.84 10.08 -7.83
N ALA A 88 8.43 10.33 -9.07
CA ALA A 88 7.03 10.63 -9.37
C ALA A 88 6.11 9.43 -9.05
N VAL A 89 6.55 8.22 -9.38
CA VAL A 89 5.81 6.99 -9.04
C VAL A 89 5.79 6.73 -7.54
N LEU A 90 6.88 7.02 -6.84
CA LEU A 90 6.92 6.92 -5.38
C LEU A 90 5.90 7.88 -4.73
N ALA A 91 5.78 9.10 -5.22
CA ALA A 91 4.78 10.07 -4.74
C ALA A 91 3.34 9.58 -5.02
N LEU A 92 3.08 8.95 -6.16
CA LEU A 92 1.79 8.30 -6.45
C LEU A 92 1.52 7.13 -5.50
N ALA A 93 2.52 6.31 -5.21
CA ALA A 93 2.40 5.19 -4.27
C ALA A 93 2.15 5.66 -2.83
N GLU A 94 2.74 6.77 -2.41
CA GLU A 94 2.47 7.42 -1.11
C GLU A 94 1.03 7.92 -1.03
N ALA A 95 0.54 8.58 -2.09
CA ALA A 95 -0.84 9.04 -2.15
C ALA A 95 -1.84 7.86 -2.05
N ALA A 96 -1.64 6.80 -2.83
CA ALA A 96 -2.45 5.58 -2.72
C ALA A 96 -2.39 4.96 -1.31
N SER A 97 -1.21 4.94 -0.69
CA SER A 97 -1.03 4.38 0.65
C SER A 97 -1.77 5.16 1.74
N SER A 98 -2.01 6.46 1.54
CA SER A 98 -2.73 7.31 2.50
C SER A 98 -4.23 6.96 2.62
N GLU A 99 -4.78 6.17 1.71
CA GLU A 99 -6.17 5.70 1.74
C GLU A 99 -6.36 4.45 2.62
N MET A 100 -5.29 3.70 2.89
CA MET A 100 -5.35 2.42 3.61
C MET A 100 -5.83 2.50 5.07
N PRO A 101 -5.59 3.58 5.85
CA PRO A 101 -6.16 3.70 7.19
C PRO A 101 -7.69 3.59 7.25
N VAL A 102 -8.40 4.13 6.26
CA VAL A 102 -9.88 4.02 6.17
C VAL A 102 -10.32 2.56 5.99
N VAL A 103 -9.56 1.78 5.20
CA VAL A 103 -9.80 0.34 5.04
C VAL A 103 -9.60 -0.40 6.37
N ALA A 104 -8.60 0.00 7.16
CA ALA A 104 -8.30 -0.61 8.46
C ALA A 104 -9.38 -0.34 9.52
N GLU A 105 -10.20 0.71 9.39
CA GLU A 105 -11.32 0.99 10.30
C GLU A 105 -12.33 -0.17 10.35
N LEU A 106 -12.44 -0.97 9.28
CA LEU A 106 -13.27 -2.18 9.25
C LEU A 106 -12.82 -3.26 10.25
N LEU A 107 -11.59 -3.14 10.77
CA LEU A 107 -10.98 -4.04 11.74
C LEU A 107 -11.09 -3.53 13.20
N GLU A 108 -11.67 -2.36 13.42
CA GLU A 108 -11.85 -1.80 14.77
C GLU A 108 -13.02 -2.43 15.51
N GLN A 109 -14.03 -2.90 14.78
CA GLN A 109 -15.18 -3.58 15.36
C GLN A 109 -14.89 -5.08 15.56
N PRO A 110 -15.46 -5.72 16.61
CA PRO A 110 -15.30 -7.15 16.80
C PRO A 110 -15.90 -7.94 15.63
N TRP A 111 -15.15 -8.90 15.11
CA TRP A 111 -15.62 -9.80 14.07
C TRP A 111 -16.27 -11.01 14.68
N LEU A 112 -17.60 -10.96 14.87
CA LEU A 112 -18.39 -12.04 15.45
C LEU A 112 -19.61 -12.36 14.56
N GLY A 113 -19.87 -13.63 14.33
CA GLY A 113 -21.02 -14.12 13.60
C GLY A 113 -21.20 -13.45 12.23
N ASN A 114 -22.44 -13.31 11.79
CA ASN A 114 -22.78 -12.74 10.48
C ASN A 114 -22.32 -11.28 10.31
N ALA A 115 -22.29 -10.50 11.38
CA ALA A 115 -21.80 -9.11 11.31
C ALA A 115 -20.29 -9.07 11.03
N GLY A 116 -19.51 -9.91 11.70
CA GLY A 116 -18.08 -10.05 11.48
C GLY A 116 -17.75 -10.56 10.07
N LEU A 117 -18.50 -11.56 9.59
CA LEU A 117 -18.37 -12.02 8.20
C LEU A 117 -18.73 -10.88 7.20
N GLY A 118 -19.71 -10.02 7.53
CA GLY A 118 -20.01 -8.82 6.77
C GLY A 118 -18.84 -7.83 6.71
N CYS A 119 -18.13 -7.63 7.81
CA CYS A 119 -16.90 -6.81 7.84
C CYS A 119 -15.79 -7.42 6.99
N ALA A 120 -15.60 -8.75 7.04
CA ALA A 120 -14.63 -9.44 6.20
C ALA A 120 -14.92 -9.26 4.71
N ARG A 121 -16.20 -9.34 4.28
CA ARG A 121 -16.60 -9.06 2.88
C ARG A 121 -16.25 -7.64 2.47
N LYS A 122 -16.58 -6.65 3.32
CA LYS A 122 -16.26 -5.24 3.06
C LYS A 122 -14.75 -5.03 2.96
N LEU A 123 -13.96 -5.67 3.82
CA LEU A 123 -12.50 -5.58 3.78
C LEU A 123 -11.94 -6.12 2.47
N VAL A 124 -12.36 -7.31 2.04
CA VAL A 124 -11.92 -7.90 0.76
C VAL A 124 -12.34 -7.02 -0.42
N SER A 125 -13.59 -6.53 -0.43
CA SER A 125 -14.07 -5.61 -1.47
C SER A 125 -13.24 -4.33 -1.52
N ALA A 126 -12.99 -3.70 -0.37
CA ALA A 126 -12.19 -2.47 -0.29
C ALA A 126 -10.75 -2.67 -0.80
N PHE A 127 -10.14 -3.84 -0.59
CA PHE A 127 -8.84 -4.17 -1.17
C PHE A 127 -8.89 -4.29 -2.69
N ILE A 128 -9.92 -4.93 -3.23
CA ILE A 128 -10.14 -5.06 -4.69
C ILE A 128 -10.34 -3.67 -5.29
N ASP A 129 -11.23 -2.85 -4.71
CA ASP A 129 -11.54 -1.50 -5.17
C ASP A 129 -10.30 -0.59 -5.15
N HIS A 130 -9.49 -0.69 -4.08
CA HIS A 130 -8.22 0.03 -3.97
C HIS A 130 -7.23 -0.38 -5.07
N TRP A 131 -7.11 -1.68 -5.34
CA TRP A 131 -6.29 -2.17 -6.43
C TRP A 131 -6.81 -1.76 -7.81
N ASP A 132 -8.12 -1.76 -8.01
CA ASP A 132 -8.72 -1.27 -9.26
C ASP A 132 -8.40 0.19 -9.50
N HIS A 133 -8.50 1.01 -8.46
CA HIS A 133 -8.26 2.44 -8.56
C HIS A 133 -6.78 2.79 -8.80
N HIS A 134 -5.87 2.05 -8.20
CA HIS A 134 -4.44 2.34 -8.22
C HIS A 134 -3.59 1.26 -8.91
N HIS A 135 -4.19 0.42 -9.75
CA HIS A 135 -3.58 -0.80 -10.30
C HIS A 135 -2.16 -0.58 -10.85
N ALA A 136 -1.97 0.39 -11.76
CA ALA A 136 -0.69 0.62 -12.40
C ALA A 136 0.40 1.02 -11.38
N VAL A 137 0.04 1.88 -10.42
CA VAL A 137 0.94 2.38 -9.38
C VAL A 137 1.31 1.27 -8.40
N LEU A 138 0.32 0.51 -7.91
CA LEU A 138 0.54 -0.56 -6.93
C LEU A 138 1.35 -1.71 -7.52
N ARG A 139 1.16 -2.04 -8.80
CA ARG A 139 1.97 -3.01 -9.53
C ARG A 139 3.45 -2.61 -9.53
N VAL A 140 3.75 -1.34 -9.86
CA VAL A 140 5.13 -0.85 -9.90
C VAL A 140 5.70 -0.75 -8.49
N ARG A 141 4.93 -0.24 -7.50
CA ARG A 141 5.34 -0.19 -6.10
C ARG A 141 5.79 -1.57 -5.60
N ASN A 142 5.02 -2.60 -5.86
CA ASN A 142 5.34 -3.96 -5.40
C ASN A 142 6.57 -4.51 -6.13
N LEU A 143 6.66 -4.34 -7.47
CA LEU A 143 7.81 -4.78 -8.25
C LEU A 143 9.11 -4.15 -7.75
N VAL A 144 9.16 -2.83 -7.63
CA VAL A 144 10.36 -2.10 -7.20
C VAL A 144 10.71 -2.41 -5.73
N SER A 145 9.70 -2.60 -4.87
CA SER A 145 9.88 -3.07 -3.49
C SER A 145 10.53 -4.46 -3.45
N ASP A 146 10.09 -5.38 -4.30
CA ASP A 146 10.62 -6.75 -4.39
C ASP A 146 12.03 -6.78 -5.01
N GLU A 147 12.36 -5.84 -5.91
CA GLU A 147 13.72 -5.62 -6.44
C GLU A 147 14.67 -5.01 -5.37
N GLY A 148 14.16 -4.61 -4.20
CA GLY A 148 14.96 -4.22 -3.04
C GLY A 148 15.00 -2.72 -2.74
N ASP A 149 14.28 -1.86 -3.45
CA ASP A 149 14.24 -0.42 -3.14
C ASP A 149 13.58 -0.17 -1.78
N ALA A 150 14.36 0.38 -0.85
CA ALA A 150 13.94 0.62 0.53
C ALA A 150 12.80 1.64 0.64
N ARG A 151 12.72 2.63 -0.28
CA ARG A 151 11.68 3.66 -0.28
C ARG A 151 10.32 3.06 -0.60
N PHE A 152 10.22 2.25 -1.67
CA PHE A 152 9.01 1.57 -2.07
C PHE A 152 8.59 0.51 -1.05
N ARG A 153 9.56 -0.20 -0.45
CA ARG A 153 9.31 -1.13 0.66
C ARG A 153 8.72 -0.42 1.86
N ALA A 154 9.24 0.75 2.24
CA ALA A 154 8.70 1.54 3.34
C ALA A 154 7.28 2.03 3.07
N VAL A 155 6.96 2.49 1.84
CA VAL A 155 5.61 2.89 1.44
C VAL A 155 4.64 1.71 1.54
N ARG A 156 5.01 0.53 1.00
CA ARG A 156 4.20 -0.69 1.11
C ARG A 156 3.98 -1.09 2.56
N GLY A 157 5.04 -1.06 3.38
CA GLY A 157 4.96 -1.38 4.80
C GLY A 157 4.00 -0.46 5.56
N ARG A 158 4.07 0.85 5.31
CA ARG A 158 3.13 1.81 5.94
C ARG A 158 1.68 1.59 5.51
N ALA A 159 1.44 1.27 4.24
CA ALA A 159 0.11 0.98 3.75
C ALA A 159 -0.51 -0.25 4.43
N MET A 160 0.26 -1.33 4.58
CA MET A 160 -0.22 -2.59 5.14
C MET A 160 -0.24 -2.62 6.68
N SER A 161 0.59 -1.83 7.35
CA SER A 161 0.74 -1.87 8.81
C SER A 161 -0.59 -1.70 9.57
N PRO A 162 -1.48 -0.73 9.27
CA PRO A 162 -2.76 -0.60 9.98
C PRO A 162 -3.65 -1.83 9.84
N VAL A 163 -3.68 -2.44 8.65
CA VAL A 163 -4.47 -3.64 8.37
C VAL A 163 -3.91 -4.85 9.13
N LEU A 164 -2.60 -5.06 9.08
CA LEU A 164 -1.94 -6.17 9.78
C LEU A 164 -2.11 -6.06 11.30
N LEU A 165 -1.99 -4.86 11.86
CA LEU A 165 -2.24 -4.61 13.29
C LEU A 165 -3.70 -4.85 13.66
N GLY A 166 -4.63 -4.44 12.80
CA GLY A 166 -6.06 -4.70 13.01
C GLY A 166 -6.38 -6.20 13.00
N LEU A 167 -5.88 -6.94 12.02
CA LEU A 167 -6.02 -8.40 11.95
C LEU A 167 -5.41 -9.08 13.17
N ALA A 168 -4.21 -8.68 13.59
CA ALA A 168 -3.57 -9.25 14.77
C ALA A 168 -4.43 -9.05 16.04
N ARG A 169 -5.00 -7.85 16.24
CA ARG A 169 -5.93 -7.59 17.37
C ARG A 169 -7.17 -8.48 17.34
N GLN A 170 -7.76 -8.73 16.17
CA GLN A 170 -8.91 -9.65 16.04
C GLN A 170 -8.52 -11.09 16.43
N ILE A 171 -7.33 -11.56 16.02
CA ILE A 171 -6.80 -12.88 16.37
C ILE A 171 -6.54 -12.95 17.87
N GLU A 172 -5.91 -11.97 18.49
CA GLU A 172 -5.67 -11.88 19.93
C GLU A 172 -6.99 -11.94 20.73
N ALA A 173 -8.01 -11.20 20.29
CA ALA A 173 -9.34 -11.26 20.90
C ALA A 173 -9.98 -12.64 20.76
N SER A 174 -9.79 -13.31 19.63
CA SER A 174 -10.30 -14.67 19.40
C SER A 174 -9.57 -15.73 20.23
N GLN A 175 -8.26 -15.57 20.44
CA GLN A 175 -7.47 -16.38 21.35
C GLN A 175 -7.91 -16.19 22.82
N ALA A 176 -8.12 -14.94 23.24
CA ALA A 176 -8.62 -14.65 24.57
C ALA A 176 -10.00 -15.27 24.85
N ALA A 177 -10.82 -15.38 23.80
CA ALA A 177 -12.13 -16.05 23.86
C ALA A 177 -12.07 -17.58 23.68
N GLY A 178 -10.88 -18.17 23.52
CA GLY A 178 -10.70 -19.63 23.34
C GLY A 178 -11.13 -20.18 21.98
N ARG A 179 -11.37 -19.32 20.99
CA ARG A 179 -11.79 -19.73 19.63
C ARG A 179 -10.63 -20.12 18.72
N ILE A 180 -9.46 -19.55 18.93
CA ILE A 180 -8.22 -19.85 18.22
C ILE A 180 -7.18 -20.35 19.21
N SER A 181 -6.29 -21.24 18.74
CA SER A 181 -5.21 -21.81 19.54
C SER A 181 -4.23 -20.73 20.00
N GLN A 182 -3.80 -20.80 21.26
CA GLN A 182 -2.72 -19.94 21.79
C GLN A 182 -1.34 -20.23 21.17
N ASN A 183 -1.20 -21.33 20.44
CA ASN A 183 0.05 -21.69 19.75
C ASN A 183 0.24 -20.92 18.43
N GLU A 184 -0.79 -20.24 17.95
CA GLU A 184 -0.69 -19.40 16.76
C GLU A 184 -0.19 -18.02 17.12
N GLY A 185 0.89 -17.56 16.47
CA GLY A 185 1.40 -16.19 16.65
C GLY A 185 0.48 -15.16 15.97
N PRO A 186 -0.19 -14.24 16.69
CA PRO A 186 -1.17 -13.33 16.08
C PRO A 186 -0.61 -12.49 14.93
N ARG A 187 0.62 -11.99 15.06
CA ARG A 187 1.30 -11.23 14.01
C ARG A 187 1.63 -12.09 12.78
N ALA A 188 2.02 -13.35 12.99
CA ALA A 188 2.33 -14.27 11.89
C ALA A 188 1.04 -14.64 11.11
N ALA A 189 -0.04 -14.94 11.83
CA ALA A 189 -1.34 -15.23 11.23
C ALA A 189 -1.92 -13.99 10.50
N ALA A 190 -1.76 -12.79 11.08
CA ALA A 190 -2.13 -11.54 10.42
C ALA A 190 -1.31 -11.30 9.14
N ALA A 191 -0.01 -11.58 9.15
CA ALA A 191 0.83 -11.46 7.96
C ALA A 191 0.40 -12.44 6.85
N ALA A 192 0.09 -13.70 7.20
CA ALA A 192 -0.39 -14.70 6.25
C ALA A 192 -1.74 -14.30 5.64
N THR A 193 -2.69 -13.84 6.45
CA THR A 193 -4.01 -13.39 5.98
C THR A 193 -3.92 -12.08 5.19
N GLY A 194 -3.04 -11.16 5.58
CA GLY A 194 -2.74 -9.94 4.82
C GLY A 194 -2.14 -10.23 3.44
N ALA A 195 -1.28 -11.26 3.34
CA ALA A 195 -0.75 -11.69 2.05
C ALA A 195 -1.84 -12.23 1.11
N ILE A 196 -2.87 -12.90 1.65
CA ILE A 196 -4.04 -13.32 0.87
C ILE A 196 -4.77 -12.09 0.34
N LEU A 197 -5.03 -11.07 1.17
CA LEU A 197 -5.70 -9.83 0.77
C LEU A 197 -4.94 -9.11 -0.35
N GLU A 198 -3.64 -8.90 -0.16
CA GLU A 198 -2.79 -8.27 -1.18
C GLU A 198 -2.82 -9.04 -2.50
N ARG A 199 -2.69 -10.38 -2.43
CA ARG A 199 -2.66 -11.20 -3.62
C ARG A 199 -4.01 -11.22 -4.33
N MET A 200 -5.12 -11.31 -3.60
CA MET A 200 -6.47 -11.24 -4.18
C MET A 200 -6.71 -9.88 -4.85
N GLY A 201 -6.36 -8.78 -4.19
CA GLY A 201 -6.43 -7.45 -4.80
C GLY A 201 -5.62 -7.35 -6.10
N ALA A 202 -4.38 -7.86 -6.10
CA ALA A 202 -3.49 -7.76 -7.26
C ALA A 202 -3.93 -8.60 -8.47
N TYR A 203 -4.59 -9.75 -8.26
CA TYR A 203 -4.86 -10.75 -9.31
C TYR A 203 -6.34 -11.01 -9.58
N HIS A 204 -7.26 -10.29 -8.93
CA HIS A 204 -8.70 -10.52 -9.12
C HIS A 204 -9.16 -10.40 -10.58
N ARG A 205 -8.57 -9.50 -11.36
CA ARG A 205 -8.88 -9.33 -12.80
C ARG A 205 -8.47 -10.57 -13.62
N ASP A 206 -7.27 -11.09 -13.38
CA ASP A 206 -6.77 -12.30 -14.06
C ASP A 206 -7.63 -13.51 -13.69
N LEU A 207 -8.02 -13.64 -12.42
CA LEU A 207 -8.90 -14.68 -11.94
C LEU A 207 -10.31 -14.57 -12.57
N SER A 208 -10.82 -13.34 -12.72
CA SER A 208 -12.10 -13.09 -13.38
C SER A 208 -12.07 -13.45 -14.87
N GLN A 209 -10.97 -13.16 -15.57
CA GLN A 209 -10.76 -13.60 -16.96
C GLN A 209 -10.64 -15.14 -17.03
N GLY A 210 -10.11 -15.79 -15.98
CA GLY A 210 -10.07 -17.26 -15.82
C GLY A 210 -11.41 -17.90 -15.45
N GLY A 211 -12.51 -17.14 -15.38
CA GLY A 211 -13.87 -17.64 -15.13
C GLY A 211 -14.31 -17.64 -13.66
N VAL A 212 -13.54 -17.03 -12.74
CA VAL A 212 -13.97 -16.85 -11.34
C VAL A 212 -14.76 -15.54 -11.22
N ALA A 213 -16.06 -15.61 -10.93
CA ALA A 213 -16.85 -14.41 -10.70
C ALA A 213 -16.35 -13.60 -9.52
N GLN A 214 -16.30 -12.27 -9.64
CA GLN A 214 -15.77 -11.39 -8.62
C GLN A 214 -16.52 -11.54 -7.28
N GLU A 215 -17.84 -11.70 -7.30
CA GLU A 215 -18.67 -11.93 -6.11
C GLU A 215 -18.27 -13.24 -5.41
N GLN A 216 -17.98 -14.28 -6.18
CA GLN A 216 -17.53 -15.57 -5.64
C GLN A 216 -16.13 -15.44 -5.04
N LEU A 217 -15.25 -14.65 -5.65
CA LEU A 217 -13.91 -14.37 -5.13
C LEU A 217 -13.99 -13.63 -3.80
N ILE A 218 -14.82 -12.57 -3.72
CA ILE A 218 -15.05 -11.80 -2.50
C ILE A 218 -15.60 -12.69 -1.39
N GLU A 219 -16.67 -13.44 -1.68
CA GLU A 219 -17.33 -14.30 -0.68
C GLU A 219 -16.40 -15.39 -0.14
N THR A 220 -15.67 -16.07 -1.03
CA THR A 220 -14.75 -17.14 -0.64
C THR A 220 -13.57 -16.59 0.18
N SER A 221 -12.97 -15.50 -0.28
CA SER A 221 -11.85 -14.86 0.42
C SER A 221 -12.27 -14.32 1.79
N ALA A 222 -13.47 -13.73 1.88
CA ALA A 222 -14.01 -13.23 3.14
C ALA A 222 -14.25 -14.37 4.15
N ARG A 223 -14.77 -15.52 3.71
CA ARG A 223 -14.95 -16.70 4.58
C ARG A 223 -13.62 -17.28 5.05
N ILE A 224 -12.63 -17.38 4.16
CA ILE A 224 -11.29 -17.85 4.53
C ILE A 224 -10.69 -16.92 5.58
N LEU A 225 -10.72 -15.60 5.32
CA LEU A 225 -10.20 -14.58 6.21
C LEU A 225 -10.93 -14.62 7.57
N PHE A 226 -12.26 -14.63 7.56
CA PHE A 226 -13.09 -14.66 8.76
C PHE A 226 -12.77 -15.87 9.64
N ARG A 227 -12.75 -17.08 9.06
CA ARG A 227 -12.40 -18.32 9.78
C ARG A 227 -10.98 -18.26 10.37
N SER A 228 -10.01 -17.77 9.60
CA SER A 228 -8.62 -17.68 10.04
C SER A 228 -8.43 -16.68 11.17
N VAL A 229 -9.26 -15.63 11.24
CA VAL A 229 -9.12 -14.55 12.21
C VAL A 229 -9.99 -14.76 13.45
N THR A 230 -11.12 -15.47 13.31
CA THR A 230 -12.10 -15.61 14.40
C THR A 230 -12.20 -17.03 14.97
N GLY A 231 -11.80 -18.05 14.21
CA GLY A 231 -12.05 -19.44 14.51
C GLY A 231 -13.50 -19.86 14.31
N GLU A 232 -14.37 -18.96 13.84
CA GLU A 232 -15.79 -19.25 13.56
C GLU A 232 -15.95 -19.80 12.12
N SER A 233 -16.98 -20.61 11.89
CA SER A 233 -17.26 -21.29 10.60
C SER A 233 -18.51 -20.72 9.93
#